data_c3cee0c7c35dfafbd60d5ce962a71345
#
_entry.id   c3cee0c7c35dfafbd60d5ce962a71345
#
_cell.length_a   1.000
_cell.length_b   1.000
_cell.length_c   1.000
_cell.angle_alpha   90.00
_cell.angle_beta   90.00
_cell.angle_gamma   90.00
#
_symmetry.space_group_name_H-M   'P 1'
#
loop_
_entity.id
_entity.type
_entity.pdbx_description
1 polymer ?
#
loop_
_entity_poly.entity_id
_entity_poly.type
_entity_poly.pdbx_seq_one_letter_code
_entity_poly.pdbx_strand_id
1 'polypeptide(L)'
;MESNISNELGLKFPPIVLLKSDEKPDDAKGPKSGKGGCVMSFVAQTIAKRTTTCFGRENITCGGISAGFGWGSGLPTEDDVDFQATFLSCGLESAPDKESYQQRLDNMPRVSEMFREGERIFTDFETAKENIKNRPIYDEGDYVIFKGIENLEDGEIPKSVIFTLNPLELTVLIQLNTSFRTENACLLTPQASSCQSIGSFVFKQDESDNPIPVLGPIDLAGRSKTRHFIPNEYLTLAMPWKLFLKLEELSKKSVLQTELWKNYLK
;
A
#
# COMPACT_ATOMS: atom_id res chain seq x y z
N MET A 1 19.97 7.83 -0.92
CA MET A 1 19.85 8.44 0.44
C MET A 1 19.98 7.34 1.50
N GLU A 2 20.74 7.55 2.60
CA GLU A 2 20.74 6.65 3.75
C GLU A 2 19.66 7.07 4.76
N SER A 3 18.92 6.10 5.30
CA SER A 3 17.89 6.35 6.32
C SER A 3 18.45 6.10 7.71
N ASN A 4 18.48 7.16 8.55
CA ASN A 4 18.88 7.02 9.95
C ASN A 4 17.89 6.14 10.74
N ILE A 5 16.58 6.27 10.45
CA ILE A 5 15.56 5.41 11.05
C ILE A 5 15.85 3.94 10.77
N SER A 6 16.16 3.60 9.51
CA SER A 6 16.46 2.23 9.11
C SER A 6 17.68 1.67 9.85
N ASN A 7 18.72 2.48 9.98
CA ASN A 7 19.96 2.10 10.67
C ASN A 7 19.73 1.91 12.17
N GLU A 8 19.05 2.84 12.82
CA GLU A 8 18.77 2.81 14.27
C GLU A 8 17.78 1.70 14.67
N LEU A 9 16.87 1.32 13.77
CA LEU A 9 15.97 0.18 13.96
C LEU A 9 16.63 -1.16 13.63
N GLY A 10 17.76 -1.17 12.92
CA GLY A 10 18.39 -2.41 12.46
C GLY A 10 17.49 -3.20 11.51
N LEU A 11 16.77 -2.54 10.63
CA LEU A 11 15.73 -3.16 9.81
C LEU A 11 16.26 -4.28 8.92
N LYS A 12 15.64 -5.45 9.02
CA LYS A 12 15.87 -6.56 8.08
C LYS A 12 15.51 -6.18 6.65
N PHE A 13 14.47 -5.36 6.49
CA PHE A 13 13.97 -4.86 5.21
C PHE A 13 14.07 -3.33 5.21
N PRO A 14 15.16 -2.76 4.71
CA PRO A 14 15.27 -1.30 4.57
C PRO A 14 14.11 -0.74 3.73
N PRO A 15 13.68 0.50 4.00
CA PRO A 15 12.51 1.07 3.36
C PRO A 15 12.67 1.16 1.84
N ILE A 16 11.55 1.08 1.14
CA ILE A 16 11.46 1.36 -0.28
C ILE A 16 10.62 2.62 -0.51
N VAL A 17 10.77 3.20 -1.68
CA VAL A 17 9.99 4.35 -2.11
C VAL A 17 9.10 4.01 -3.28
N LEU A 18 7.97 4.72 -3.37
CA LEU A 18 7.07 4.74 -4.50
C LEU A 18 7.19 6.09 -5.19
N LEU A 19 7.50 6.06 -6.49
CA LEU A 19 7.54 7.21 -7.37
C LEU A 19 6.44 7.09 -8.42
N LYS A 20 5.91 8.21 -8.88
CA LYS A 20 5.04 8.32 -10.05
C LYS A 20 5.83 8.97 -11.17
N SER A 21 5.67 8.49 -12.40
CA SER A 21 6.38 9.00 -13.58
C SER A 21 5.51 8.82 -14.83
N ASP A 22 5.72 9.69 -15.82
CA ASP A 22 5.19 9.52 -17.17
C ASP A 22 6.13 8.69 -18.06
N GLU A 23 7.36 8.42 -17.59
CA GLU A 23 8.37 7.64 -18.28
C GLU A 23 8.74 6.39 -17.48
N LYS A 24 8.96 5.30 -18.20
CA LYS A 24 9.42 4.04 -17.60
C LYS A 24 10.95 4.06 -17.49
N PRO A 25 11.54 3.81 -16.30
CA PRO A 25 13.00 3.65 -16.20
C PRO A 25 13.51 2.44 -16.97
N ASP A 26 14.63 2.62 -17.67
CA ASP A 26 15.22 1.59 -18.55
C ASP A 26 15.65 0.33 -17.78
N ASP A 27 16.13 0.48 -16.56
CA ASP A 27 16.62 -0.59 -15.68
C ASP A 27 15.53 -1.28 -14.85
N ALA A 28 14.30 -0.73 -14.85
CA ALA A 28 13.23 -1.21 -14.02
C ALA A 28 12.60 -2.52 -14.54
N LYS A 29 12.44 -3.49 -13.63
CA LYS A 29 11.80 -4.77 -13.94
C LYS A 29 10.29 -4.61 -13.91
N GLY A 30 9.67 -4.81 -15.07
CA GLY A 30 8.21 -4.86 -15.24
C GLY A 30 7.66 -6.29 -15.31
N PRO A 31 6.33 -6.44 -15.56
CA PRO A 31 5.72 -7.73 -15.81
C PRO A 31 6.30 -8.43 -17.03
N LYS A 32 6.80 -9.67 -16.87
CA LYS A 32 7.46 -10.45 -17.93
C LYS A 32 6.57 -10.70 -19.15
N SER A 33 5.28 -10.77 -18.98
CA SER A 33 4.30 -11.07 -20.04
C SER A 33 3.68 -9.83 -20.67
N GLY A 34 4.13 -8.62 -20.30
CA GLY A 34 3.45 -7.37 -20.68
C GLY A 34 2.07 -7.21 -20.04
N LYS A 35 1.55 -8.24 -19.39
CA LYS A 35 0.28 -8.24 -18.64
C LYS A 35 0.56 -8.38 -17.16
N GLY A 36 -0.17 -7.60 -16.36
CA GLY A 36 0.08 -7.51 -14.94
C GLY A 36 -0.25 -8.78 -14.17
N GLY A 37 0.40 -8.91 -13.06
CA GLY A 37 0.02 -9.68 -11.91
C GLY A 37 -0.40 -8.75 -10.78
N CYS A 38 -0.34 -9.21 -9.54
CA CYS A 38 -0.52 -8.34 -8.38
C CYS A 38 0.72 -7.46 -8.20
N VAL A 39 0.54 -6.15 -8.17
CA VAL A 39 1.64 -5.19 -7.95
C VAL A 39 2.36 -5.43 -6.62
N MET A 40 1.67 -5.95 -5.61
CA MET A 40 2.29 -6.29 -4.33
C MET A 40 3.39 -7.36 -4.45
N SER A 41 3.38 -8.17 -5.50
CA SER A 41 4.51 -9.08 -5.78
C SER A 41 5.77 -8.32 -6.21
N PHE A 42 5.62 -7.18 -6.90
CA PHE A 42 6.74 -6.31 -7.27
C PHE A 42 7.23 -5.53 -6.07
N VAL A 43 6.32 -4.99 -5.26
CA VAL A 43 6.64 -4.36 -3.96
C VAL A 43 7.47 -5.30 -3.10
N ALA A 44 6.98 -6.52 -2.88
CA ALA A 44 7.68 -7.53 -2.08
C ALA A 44 9.04 -7.92 -2.70
N GLN A 45 9.13 -8.00 -4.03
CA GLN A 45 10.40 -8.25 -4.71
C GLN A 45 11.39 -7.10 -4.51
N THR A 46 10.94 -5.85 -4.61
CA THR A 46 11.79 -4.67 -4.35
C THR A 46 12.27 -4.67 -2.90
N ILE A 47 11.39 -4.92 -1.94
CA ILE A 47 11.75 -5.00 -0.50
C ILE A 47 12.80 -6.06 -0.27
N ALA A 48 12.59 -7.29 -0.78
CA ALA A 48 13.46 -8.44 -0.48
C ALA A 48 14.76 -8.46 -1.29
N LYS A 49 14.75 -7.96 -2.52
CA LYS A 49 15.88 -8.08 -3.47
C LYS A 49 16.55 -6.75 -3.80
N ARG A 50 16.01 -5.63 -3.33
CA ARG A 50 16.51 -4.27 -3.60
C ARG A 50 16.63 -3.93 -5.10
N THR A 51 15.81 -4.57 -5.94
CA THR A 51 15.75 -4.29 -7.37
C THR A 51 14.68 -3.25 -7.66
N THR A 52 14.96 -2.30 -8.55
CA THR A 52 13.94 -1.39 -9.08
C THR A 52 12.88 -2.17 -9.83
N THR A 53 11.61 -1.96 -9.51
CA THR A 53 10.48 -2.53 -10.22
C THR A 53 9.54 -1.43 -10.71
N CYS A 54 8.88 -1.67 -11.85
CA CYS A 54 7.99 -0.71 -12.46
C CYS A 54 6.70 -1.40 -12.93
N PHE A 55 5.58 -0.69 -12.79
CA PHE A 55 4.28 -1.12 -13.25
C PHE A 55 3.60 0.04 -13.98
N GLY A 56 3.12 -0.19 -15.20
CA GLY A 56 2.49 0.84 -16.03
C GLY A 56 0.97 0.65 -16.14
N ARG A 57 0.27 1.68 -16.62
CA ARG A 57 -1.18 1.64 -16.93
C ARG A 57 -1.54 0.49 -17.84
N GLU A 58 -0.69 0.17 -18.81
CA GLU A 58 -0.87 -0.93 -19.76
C GLU A 58 -0.83 -2.32 -19.10
N ASN A 59 -0.31 -2.39 -17.88
CA ASN A 59 -0.21 -3.64 -17.12
C ASN A 59 -1.40 -3.90 -16.19
N ILE A 60 -2.39 -3.01 -16.14
CA ILE A 60 -3.53 -3.12 -15.22
C ILE A 60 -4.36 -4.37 -15.53
N THR A 61 -4.58 -5.18 -14.50
CA THR A 61 -5.42 -6.39 -14.57
C THR A 61 -6.36 -6.53 -13.38
N CYS A 62 -6.32 -5.62 -12.42
CA CYS A 62 -7.26 -5.65 -11.29
C CYS A 62 -7.63 -4.24 -10.81
N GLY A 63 -8.84 -4.10 -10.28
CA GLY A 63 -9.36 -2.84 -9.75
C GLY A 63 -8.57 -2.28 -8.56
N GLY A 64 -7.93 -3.16 -7.76
CA GLY A 64 -7.08 -2.74 -6.65
C GLY A 64 -5.87 -1.91 -7.09
N ILE A 65 -5.28 -2.22 -8.26
CA ILE A 65 -4.18 -1.45 -8.83
C ILE A 65 -4.70 -0.08 -9.27
N SER A 66 -5.81 -0.05 -10.01
CA SER A 66 -6.43 1.21 -10.46
C SER A 66 -6.77 2.12 -9.30
N ALA A 67 -7.48 1.60 -8.31
CA ALA A 67 -7.86 2.36 -7.11
C ALA A 67 -6.65 2.79 -6.27
N GLY A 68 -5.61 1.96 -6.19
CA GLY A 68 -4.43 2.22 -5.36
C GLY A 68 -3.52 3.31 -5.91
N PHE A 69 -3.40 3.41 -7.23
CA PHE A 69 -2.43 4.28 -7.88
C PHE A 69 -3.06 5.36 -8.78
N GLY A 70 -4.39 5.43 -8.79
CA GLY A 70 -5.12 6.45 -9.53
C GLY A 70 -5.18 6.19 -11.03
N TRP A 71 -5.19 4.94 -11.45
CA TRP A 71 -5.33 4.57 -12.85
C TRP A 71 -6.73 4.04 -13.14
N GLY A 72 -7.36 4.58 -14.15
CA GLY A 72 -8.66 4.13 -14.58
C GLY A 72 -9.38 5.19 -15.41
N SER A 73 -10.61 4.94 -15.73
CA SER A 73 -11.47 5.86 -16.51
C SER A 73 -12.07 7.02 -15.67
N GLY A 74 -11.45 7.35 -14.54
CA GLY A 74 -11.96 8.34 -13.60
C GLY A 74 -12.62 7.70 -12.37
N LEU A 75 -13.64 8.33 -11.80
CA LEU A 75 -14.42 7.78 -10.69
C LEU A 75 -15.00 6.41 -11.07
N PRO A 76 -14.96 5.42 -10.18
CA PRO A 76 -15.60 4.14 -10.44
C PRO A 76 -17.09 4.36 -10.72
N THR A 77 -17.61 3.64 -11.72
CA THR A 77 -19.05 3.64 -12.00
C THR A 77 -19.82 3.01 -10.84
N GLU A 78 -21.12 3.25 -10.74
CA GLU A 78 -21.97 2.56 -9.75
C GLU A 78 -21.83 1.03 -9.86
N ASP A 79 -21.78 0.49 -11.09
CA ASP A 79 -21.57 -0.93 -11.32
C ASP A 79 -20.23 -1.44 -10.79
N ASP A 80 -19.16 -0.62 -10.85
CA ASP A 80 -17.86 -0.99 -10.29
C ASP A 80 -17.89 -0.99 -8.76
N VAL A 81 -18.59 -0.01 -8.18
CA VAL A 81 -18.79 0.07 -6.73
C VAL A 81 -19.62 -1.12 -6.23
N ASP A 82 -20.74 -1.42 -6.92
CA ASP A 82 -21.63 -2.52 -6.57
C ASP A 82 -20.95 -3.89 -6.69
N PHE A 83 -20.15 -4.08 -7.75
CA PHE A 83 -19.34 -5.29 -7.88
C PHE A 83 -18.34 -5.43 -6.73
N GLN A 84 -17.62 -4.37 -6.38
CA GLN A 84 -16.67 -4.41 -5.29
C GLN A 84 -17.36 -4.60 -3.93
N ALA A 85 -18.51 -3.93 -3.70
CA ALA A 85 -19.28 -4.06 -2.46
C ALA A 85 -19.78 -5.48 -2.25
N THR A 86 -20.31 -6.12 -3.32
CA THR A 86 -20.72 -7.53 -3.29
C THR A 86 -19.54 -8.45 -2.96
N PHE A 87 -18.39 -8.22 -3.62
CA PHE A 87 -17.16 -8.99 -3.37
C PHE A 87 -16.67 -8.85 -1.92
N LEU A 88 -16.65 -7.63 -1.39
CA LEU A 88 -16.13 -7.36 -0.04
C LEU A 88 -17.09 -7.73 1.08
N SER A 89 -18.37 -8.02 0.79
CA SER A 89 -19.38 -8.36 1.79
C SER A 89 -19.91 -9.78 1.65
N CYS A 90 -20.80 -10.02 0.70
CA CYS A 90 -21.68 -11.19 0.69
C CYS A 90 -21.35 -12.23 -0.40
N GLY A 91 -20.63 -11.86 -1.44
CA GLY A 91 -20.37 -12.74 -2.58
C GLY A 91 -21.60 -13.03 -3.43
N LEU A 92 -21.46 -13.98 -4.39
CA LEU A 92 -22.45 -14.27 -5.41
C LEU A 92 -23.80 -14.75 -4.83
N GLU A 93 -23.78 -15.65 -3.84
CA GLU A 93 -25.01 -16.28 -3.36
C GLU A 93 -25.97 -15.28 -2.71
N SER A 94 -25.46 -14.22 -2.10
CA SER A 94 -26.24 -13.19 -1.42
C SER A 94 -26.13 -11.82 -2.10
N ALA A 95 -25.66 -11.77 -3.35
CA ALA A 95 -25.54 -10.53 -4.11
C ALA A 95 -26.90 -9.85 -4.28
N PRO A 96 -27.02 -8.53 -4.07
CA PRO A 96 -28.25 -7.79 -4.34
C PRO A 96 -28.71 -7.88 -5.80
N ASP A 97 -27.76 -7.81 -6.74
CA ASP A 97 -27.96 -8.11 -8.16
C ASP A 97 -27.06 -9.29 -8.56
N LYS A 98 -27.61 -10.49 -8.39
CA LYS A 98 -26.93 -11.75 -8.65
C LYS A 98 -26.60 -11.95 -10.13
N GLU A 99 -27.48 -11.49 -11.01
CA GLU A 99 -27.30 -11.63 -12.45
C GLU A 99 -26.16 -10.76 -12.97
N SER A 100 -26.16 -9.48 -12.63
CA SER A 100 -25.08 -8.54 -12.99
C SER A 100 -23.73 -8.99 -12.40
N TYR A 101 -23.72 -9.42 -11.15
CA TYR A 101 -22.50 -9.91 -10.51
C TYR A 101 -21.94 -11.15 -11.21
N GLN A 102 -22.80 -12.14 -11.52
CA GLN A 102 -22.41 -13.36 -12.27
C GLN A 102 -21.86 -13.02 -13.65
N GLN A 103 -22.52 -12.13 -14.38
CA GLN A 103 -22.08 -11.69 -15.71
C GLN A 103 -20.67 -11.07 -15.66
N ARG A 104 -20.37 -10.28 -14.63
CA ARG A 104 -19.01 -9.72 -14.45
C ARG A 104 -17.99 -10.81 -14.13
N LEU A 105 -18.34 -11.81 -13.31
CA LEU A 105 -17.47 -12.95 -13.05
C LEU A 105 -17.16 -13.73 -14.33
N ASP A 106 -18.15 -13.98 -15.17
CA ASP A 106 -17.99 -14.75 -16.42
C ASP A 106 -17.06 -14.03 -17.42
N ASN A 107 -16.99 -12.70 -17.35
CA ASN A 107 -16.09 -11.89 -18.17
C ASN A 107 -14.66 -11.76 -17.59
N MET A 108 -14.40 -12.28 -16.40
CA MET A 108 -13.05 -12.24 -15.81
C MET A 108 -12.16 -13.34 -16.41
N PRO A 109 -10.89 -13.05 -16.73
CA PRO A 109 -9.95 -14.05 -17.26
C PRO A 109 -9.72 -15.25 -16.34
N ARG A 110 -9.87 -15.03 -15.04
CA ARG A 110 -9.79 -16.04 -13.98
C ARG A 110 -10.65 -15.61 -12.82
N VAL A 111 -11.62 -16.42 -12.48
CA VAL A 111 -12.44 -16.27 -11.27
C VAL A 111 -11.87 -17.19 -10.21
N SER A 112 -11.46 -16.64 -9.07
CA SER A 112 -11.14 -17.44 -7.88
C SER A 112 -12.40 -17.67 -7.07
N GLU A 113 -12.43 -18.73 -6.28
CA GLU A 113 -13.55 -19.05 -5.37
C GLU A 113 -13.85 -17.87 -4.43
N MET A 114 -12.82 -17.13 -4.03
CA MET A 114 -12.94 -15.94 -3.22
C MET A 114 -13.95 -14.91 -3.79
N PHE A 115 -14.03 -14.74 -5.12
CA PHE A 115 -15.02 -13.85 -5.73
C PHE A 115 -16.44 -14.41 -5.64
N ARG A 116 -16.61 -15.74 -5.62
CA ARG A 116 -17.92 -16.36 -5.46
C ARG A 116 -18.40 -16.31 -4.03
N GLU A 117 -17.52 -16.61 -3.08
CA GLU A 117 -17.84 -16.63 -1.65
C GLU A 117 -17.98 -15.22 -1.04
N GLY A 118 -17.26 -14.23 -1.60
CA GLY A 118 -17.05 -12.91 -1.01
C GLY A 118 -15.97 -12.94 0.09
N GLU A 119 -15.29 -11.82 0.27
CA GLU A 119 -14.26 -11.71 1.34
C GLU A 119 -14.86 -11.56 2.74
N ARG A 120 -16.14 -11.19 2.85
CA ARG A 120 -16.88 -11.00 4.12
C ARG A 120 -16.18 -10.06 5.10
N ILE A 121 -15.51 -9.05 4.57
CA ILE A 121 -14.82 -8.02 5.34
C ILE A 121 -15.84 -7.05 5.96
N PHE A 122 -16.92 -6.77 5.21
CA PHE A 122 -18.04 -5.97 5.67
C PHE A 122 -19.24 -6.86 6.00
N THR A 123 -20.03 -6.44 6.97
CA THR A 123 -21.20 -7.18 7.45
C THR A 123 -22.31 -7.26 6.41
N ASP A 124 -22.41 -6.23 5.57
CA ASP A 124 -23.45 -6.10 4.55
C ASP A 124 -22.98 -5.27 3.35
N PHE A 125 -23.76 -5.33 2.28
CA PHE A 125 -23.50 -4.67 1.00
C PHE A 125 -23.46 -3.15 1.13
N GLU A 126 -24.41 -2.54 1.84
CA GLU A 126 -24.53 -1.07 1.96
C GLU A 126 -23.33 -0.48 2.69
N THR A 127 -22.91 -1.11 3.79
CA THR A 127 -21.72 -0.71 4.54
C THR A 127 -20.46 -0.79 3.65
N ALA A 128 -20.33 -1.85 2.87
CA ALA A 128 -19.23 -1.99 1.91
C ALA A 128 -19.26 -0.91 0.82
N LYS A 129 -20.45 -0.64 0.26
CA LYS A 129 -20.68 0.35 -0.79
C LYS A 129 -20.29 1.75 -0.34
N GLU A 130 -20.75 2.17 0.82
CA GLU A 130 -20.40 3.48 1.40
C GLU A 130 -18.89 3.58 1.71
N ASN A 131 -18.29 2.52 2.25
CA ASN A 131 -16.85 2.52 2.49
C ASN A 131 -16.04 2.71 1.19
N ILE A 132 -16.45 2.04 0.10
CA ILE A 132 -15.78 2.16 -1.19
C ILE A 132 -15.90 3.58 -1.75
N LYS A 133 -17.09 4.20 -1.67
CA LYS A 133 -17.34 5.57 -2.12
C LYS A 133 -16.49 6.61 -1.38
N ASN A 134 -16.14 6.35 -0.13
CA ASN A 134 -15.32 7.24 0.70
C ASN A 134 -13.80 7.04 0.50
N ARG A 135 -13.36 6.14 -0.38
CA ARG A 135 -11.92 5.93 -0.62
C ARG A 135 -11.33 7.05 -1.48
N PRO A 136 -10.12 7.50 -1.18
CA PRO A 136 -9.46 8.51 -2.01
C PRO A 136 -9.11 7.93 -3.39
N ILE A 137 -9.30 8.74 -4.42
CA ILE A 137 -9.01 8.41 -5.81
C ILE A 137 -8.07 9.47 -6.37
N TYR A 138 -7.04 9.02 -7.09
CA TYR A 138 -6.06 9.86 -7.76
C TYR A 138 -5.86 9.37 -9.19
N ASP A 139 -5.48 10.25 -10.08
CA ASP A 139 -5.12 9.93 -11.46
C ASP A 139 -3.87 10.72 -11.85
N GLU A 140 -2.70 10.15 -11.58
CA GLU A 140 -1.41 10.76 -11.82
C GLU A 140 -0.42 9.76 -12.45
N GLY A 141 0.35 10.21 -13.45
CA GLY A 141 1.45 9.49 -14.06
C GLY A 141 1.09 8.14 -14.68
N ASP A 142 1.85 7.69 -15.64
CA ASP A 142 1.59 6.43 -16.35
C ASP A 142 2.29 5.24 -15.73
N TYR A 143 3.30 5.48 -14.89
CA TYR A 143 4.08 4.44 -14.23
C TYR A 143 4.16 4.63 -12.72
N VAL A 144 4.17 3.51 -12.00
CA VAL A 144 4.56 3.41 -10.60
C VAL A 144 5.88 2.67 -10.52
N ILE A 145 6.85 3.28 -9.85
CA ILE A 145 8.20 2.77 -9.70
C ILE A 145 8.44 2.51 -8.22
N PHE A 146 8.93 1.31 -7.90
CA PHE A 146 9.40 0.96 -6.55
C PHE A 146 10.90 0.74 -6.58
N LYS A 147 11.63 1.43 -5.74
CA LYS A 147 13.08 1.24 -5.56
C LYS A 147 13.48 1.35 -4.08
N GLY A 148 14.65 0.83 -3.74
CA GLY A 148 15.23 1.07 -2.41
C GLY A 148 15.46 2.55 -2.18
N ILE A 149 15.25 3.04 -0.96
CA ILE A 149 15.50 4.46 -0.65
C ILE A 149 16.95 4.87 -0.90
N GLU A 150 17.88 3.93 -0.76
CA GLU A 150 19.31 4.13 -1.07
C GLU A 150 19.57 4.38 -2.55
N ASN A 151 18.66 3.97 -3.43
CA ASN A 151 18.76 4.12 -4.90
C ASN A 151 18.00 5.37 -5.42
N LEU A 152 17.55 6.26 -4.52
CA LEU A 152 16.99 7.54 -4.93
C LEU A 152 18.04 8.39 -5.62
N GLU A 153 17.70 8.94 -6.76
CA GLU A 153 18.52 9.87 -7.53
C GLU A 153 18.25 11.32 -7.12
N ASP A 154 19.19 12.20 -7.42
CA ASP A 154 19.04 13.62 -7.12
C ASP A 154 17.84 14.21 -7.87
N GLY A 155 16.95 14.87 -7.15
CA GLY A 155 15.75 15.49 -7.70
C GLY A 155 14.49 14.59 -7.72
N GLU A 156 14.62 13.29 -7.46
CA GLU A 156 13.45 12.43 -7.30
C GLU A 156 12.72 12.70 -5.98
N ILE A 157 11.41 12.90 -6.07
CA ILE A 157 10.54 13.14 -4.91
C ILE A 157 9.52 11.99 -4.80
N PRO A 158 9.69 11.08 -3.84
CA PRO A 158 8.75 9.99 -3.64
C PRO A 158 7.35 10.49 -3.23
N LYS A 159 6.33 9.80 -3.71
CA LYS A 159 4.94 9.96 -3.23
C LYS A 159 4.70 9.21 -1.93
N SER A 160 5.41 8.10 -1.74
CA SER A 160 5.26 7.27 -0.54
C SER A 160 6.60 6.63 -0.15
N VAL A 161 6.88 6.59 1.14
CA VAL A 161 7.96 5.77 1.74
C VAL A 161 7.31 4.62 2.48
N ILE A 162 7.76 3.40 2.21
CA ILE A 162 7.14 2.16 2.69
C ILE A 162 8.15 1.40 3.54
N PHE A 163 7.89 1.33 4.82
CA PHE A 163 8.59 0.47 5.77
C PHE A 163 7.94 -0.91 5.84
N THR A 164 8.73 -1.95 6.06
CA THR A 164 8.27 -3.32 6.30
C THR A 164 8.79 -3.73 7.68
N LEU A 165 7.90 -3.84 8.64
CA LEU A 165 8.20 -3.82 10.06
C LEU A 165 7.60 -5.04 10.77
N ASN A 166 8.37 -5.62 11.70
CA ASN A 166 7.82 -6.52 12.70
C ASN A 166 7.12 -5.72 13.84
N PRO A 167 6.43 -6.36 14.79
CA PRO A 167 5.70 -5.65 15.84
C PRO A 167 6.55 -4.72 16.71
N LEU A 168 7.80 -5.08 17.00
CA LEU A 168 8.69 -4.26 17.81
C LEU A 168 9.15 -3.02 17.04
N GLU A 169 9.62 -3.18 15.82
CA GLU A 169 10.03 -2.11 14.92
C GLU A 169 8.86 -1.13 14.67
N LEU A 170 7.66 -1.68 14.44
CA LEU A 170 6.43 -0.91 14.27
C LEU A 170 6.10 -0.08 15.52
N THR A 171 6.20 -0.68 16.72
CA THR A 171 5.97 0.01 17.99
C THR A 171 6.86 1.24 18.12
N VAL A 172 8.15 1.09 17.85
CA VAL A 172 9.11 2.20 17.99
C VAL A 172 8.88 3.28 16.95
N LEU A 173 8.56 2.90 15.70
CA LEU A 173 8.29 3.88 14.66
C LEU A 173 6.97 4.64 14.92
N ILE A 174 5.96 3.99 15.51
CA ILE A 174 4.75 4.68 15.98
C ILE A 174 5.09 5.66 17.11
N GLN A 175 5.91 5.27 18.09
CA GLN A 175 6.36 6.16 19.16
C GLN A 175 7.13 7.38 18.60
N LEU A 176 8.00 7.17 17.62
CA LEU A 176 8.67 8.26 16.93
C LEU A 176 7.65 9.20 16.25
N ASN A 177 6.66 8.64 15.56
CA ASN A 177 5.62 9.43 14.90
C ASN A 177 4.70 10.18 15.90
N THR A 178 4.50 9.67 17.10
CA THR A 178 3.70 10.36 18.13
C THR A 178 4.47 11.44 18.89
N SER A 179 5.81 11.41 18.84
CA SER A 179 6.67 12.27 19.67
C SER A 179 6.50 13.78 19.47
N PHE A 180 5.90 14.20 18.36
CA PHE A 180 5.65 15.62 18.04
C PHE A 180 4.15 15.94 17.91
N ARG A 181 3.27 15.02 18.26
CA ARG A 181 1.82 15.16 18.13
C ARG A 181 1.16 15.37 19.48
N THR A 182 0.06 16.09 19.47
CA THR A 182 -0.83 16.26 20.62
C THR A 182 -2.06 15.37 20.52
N GLU A 183 -2.39 14.92 19.31
CA GLU A 183 -3.52 14.04 19.04
C GLU A 183 -3.14 12.57 19.30
N ASN A 184 -4.07 11.80 19.86
CA ASN A 184 -3.90 10.37 20.08
C ASN A 184 -4.12 9.54 18.81
N ALA A 185 -4.86 10.06 17.82
CA ALA A 185 -5.08 9.40 16.54
C ALA A 185 -3.89 9.69 15.60
N CYS A 186 -2.87 8.86 15.65
CA CYS A 186 -1.61 9.06 14.93
C CYS A 186 -1.35 8.05 13.80
N LEU A 187 -2.30 7.16 13.51
CA LEU A 187 -2.16 6.08 12.56
C LEU A 187 -3.48 5.85 11.84
N LEU A 188 -3.43 5.72 10.51
CA LEU A 188 -4.57 5.31 9.68
C LEU A 188 -4.46 3.83 9.34
N THR A 189 -5.54 3.09 9.56
CA THR A 189 -5.64 1.65 9.24
C THR A 189 -6.86 1.44 8.35
N PRO A 190 -6.79 1.75 7.05
CA PRO A 190 -7.97 1.68 6.20
C PRO A 190 -8.32 0.25 5.85
N GLN A 191 -9.61 -0.07 5.81
CA GLN A 191 -10.10 -1.28 5.16
C GLN A 191 -10.06 -1.08 3.65
N ALA A 192 -8.97 -1.49 3.04
CA ALA A 192 -8.69 -1.25 1.62
C ALA A 192 -7.72 -2.29 1.07
N SER A 193 -7.59 -2.36 -0.25
CA SER A 193 -6.58 -3.21 -0.88
C SER A 193 -5.17 -2.76 -0.47
N SER A 194 -4.23 -3.70 -0.47
CA SER A 194 -2.81 -3.42 -0.17
C SER A 194 -2.23 -2.30 -1.05
N CYS A 195 -2.68 -2.20 -2.31
CA CYS A 195 -2.26 -1.13 -3.23
C CYS A 195 -2.71 0.25 -2.74
N GLN A 196 -3.91 0.34 -2.15
CA GLN A 196 -4.44 1.60 -1.62
C GLN A 196 -3.71 2.03 -0.33
N SER A 197 -3.33 1.08 0.53
CA SER A 197 -2.63 1.39 1.79
C SER A 197 -1.22 1.95 1.58
N ILE A 198 -0.58 1.70 0.44
CA ILE A 198 0.74 2.26 0.09
C ILE A 198 0.67 3.37 -0.95
N GLY A 199 -0.49 3.55 -1.60
CA GLY A 199 -0.77 4.51 -2.66
C GLY A 199 -1.77 5.57 -2.22
N SER A 200 -3.02 5.48 -2.71
CA SER A 200 -4.03 6.55 -2.62
C SER A 200 -4.28 7.07 -1.20
N PHE A 201 -4.27 6.23 -0.17
CA PHE A 201 -4.40 6.72 1.21
C PHE A 201 -3.17 7.50 1.67
N VAL A 202 -1.96 7.14 1.21
CA VAL A 202 -0.74 7.92 1.50
C VAL A 202 -0.75 9.24 0.75
N PHE A 203 -1.19 9.24 -0.52
CA PHE A 203 -1.32 10.46 -1.32
C PHE A 203 -2.30 11.43 -0.66
N LYS A 204 -3.41 10.91 -0.10
CA LYS A 204 -4.35 11.73 0.67
C LYS A 204 -3.73 12.32 1.94
N GLN A 205 -2.84 11.60 2.60
CA GLN A 205 -2.10 12.13 3.74
C GLN A 205 -1.10 13.23 3.33
N ASP A 206 -0.58 13.17 2.10
CA ASP A 206 0.32 14.21 1.60
C ASP A 206 -0.37 15.57 1.40
N GLU A 207 -1.68 15.61 1.22
CA GLU A 207 -2.47 16.84 1.18
C GLU A 207 -2.68 17.48 2.57
N SER A 208 -2.50 16.73 3.64
CA SER A 208 -2.72 17.20 5.01
C SER A 208 -1.55 18.02 5.54
N ASP A 209 -1.83 19.06 6.33
CA ASP A 209 -0.82 19.80 7.09
C ASP A 209 -0.22 18.97 8.24
N ASN A 210 -0.97 17.98 8.72
CA ASN A 210 -0.54 17.06 9.78
C ASN A 210 -0.70 15.59 9.35
N PRO A 211 0.10 15.11 8.36
CA PRO A 211 -0.05 13.78 7.81
C PRO A 211 0.23 12.70 8.85
N ILE A 212 -0.51 11.60 8.79
CA ILE A 212 -0.27 10.41 9.59
C ILE A 212 0.10 9.22 8.69
N PRO A 213 0.90 8.27 9.17
CA PRO A 213 1.25 7.09 8.40
C PRO A 213 0.06 6.13 8.24
N VAL A 214 0.11 5.32 7.19
CA VAL A 214 -0.91 4.33 6.84
C VAL A 214 -0.36 2.93 7.09
N LEU A 215 -1.03 2.17 7.95
CA LEU A 215 -0.69 0.78 8.26
C LEU A 215 -1.40 -0.17 7.31
N GLY A 216 -0.67 -1.13 6.78
CA GLY A 216 -1.15 -2.21 5.92
C GLY A 216 -0.12 -3.35 5.81
N PRO A 217 -0.37 -4.29 4.91
CA PRO A 217 -1.66 -4.61 4.34
C PRO A 217 -2.53 -5.37 5.35
N ILE A 218 -3.79 -5.01 5.47
CA ILE A 218 -4.81 -5.80 6.18
C ILE A 218 -5.67 -6.64 5.22
N ASP A 219 -5.47 -6.48 3.94
CA ASP A 219 -6.02 -7.25 2.84
C ASP A 219 -5.32 -8.63 2.75
N LEU A 220 -6.05 -9.71 3.02
CA LEU A 220 -5.53 -11.08 3.01
C LEU A 220 -5.09 -11.52 1.61
N ALA A 221 -5.76 -11.06 0.56
CA ALA A 221 -5.38 -11.37 -0.81
C ALA A 221 -4.02 -10.76 -1.16
N GLY A 222 -3.77 -9.52 -0.77
CA GLY A 222 -2.47 -8.87 -0.92
C GLY A 222 -1.38 -9.55 -0.08
N ARG A 223 -1.66 -9.88 1.17
CA ARG A 223 -0.72 -10.61 2.04
C ARG A 223 -0.32 -11.96 1.44
N SER A 224 -1.28 -12.69 0.85
CA SER A 224 -1.00 -13.96 0.19
C SER A 224 0.02 -13.85 -0.95
N LYS A 225 0.11 -12.69 -1.63
CA LYS A 225 1.05 -12.44 -2.73
C LYS A 225 2.44 -12.01 -2.24
N THR A 226 2.53 -11.45 -1.05
CA THR A 226 3.83 -11.02 -0.46
C THR A 226 4.54 -12.12 0.32
N ARG A 227 3.82 -13.13 0.84
CA ARG A 227 4.32 -14.15 1.77
C ARG A 227 5.56 -14.93 1.33
N HIS A 228 5.84 -15.00 0.02
CA HIS A 228 7.02 -15.68 -0.51
C HIS A 228 8.32 -14.86 -0.36
N PHE A 229 8.20 -13.57 -0.07
CA PHE A 229 9.31 -12.64 0.10
C PHE A 229 9.35 -12.03 1.50
N ILE A 230 8.17 -11.80 2.09
CA ILE A 230 7.99 -11.13 3.37
C ILE A 230 7.20 -12.07 4.28
N PRO A 231 7.76 -12.47 5.43
CA PRO A 231 7.06 -13.31 6.41
C PRO A 231 5.76 -12.66 6.92
N ASN A 232 4.81 -13.50 7.36
CA ASN A 232 3.46 -13.03 7.75
C ASN A 232 3.44 -12.14 8.99
N GLU A 233 4.47 -12.18 9.83
CA GLU A 233 4.63 -11.34 11.02
C GLU A 233 4.99 -9.89 10.69
N TYR A 234 5.29 -9.56 9.43
CA TYR A 234 5.59 -8.20 9.01
C TYR A 234 4.36 -7.49 8.46
N LEU A 235 4.29 -6.19 8.72
CA LEU A 235 3.32 -5.25 8.16
C LEU A 235 4.05 -4.13 7.43
N THR A 236 3.35 -3.42 6.56
CA THR A 236 3.86 -2.19 5.96
C THR A 236 3.36 -0.97 6.74
N LEU A 237 4.22 0.00 6.93
CA LEU A 237 3.86 1.34 7.37
C LEU A 237 4.30 2.31 6.28
N ALA A 238 3.34 2.89 5.59
CA ALA A 238 3.61 3.80 4.47
C ALA A 238 3.28 5.25 4.87
N MET A 239 4.05 6.20 4.37
CA MET A 239 3.87 7.60 4.71
C MET A 239 4.32 8.53 3.59
N PRO A 240 3.78 9.77 3.51
CA PRO A 240 4.25 10.78 2.56
C PRO A 240 5.72 11.14 2.79
N TRP A 241 6.39 11.52 1.72
CA TRP A 241 7.80 11.93 1.77
C TRP A 241 8.08 13.01 2.81
N LYS A 242 7.24 14.03 2.90
CA LYS A 242 7.40 15.12 3.89
C LYS A 242 7.34 14.63 5.34
N LEU A 243 6.48 13.66 5.65
CA LEU A 243 6.43 13.07 6.98
C LEU A 243 7.69 12.23 7.26
N PHE A 244 8.12 11.44 6.29
CA PHE A 244 9.35 10.67 6.41
C PHE A 244 10.56 11.57 6.72
N LEU A 245 10.76 12.65 5.98
CA LEU A 245 11.87 13.58 6.23
C LEU A 245 11.83 14.19 7.64
N LYS A 246 10.62 14.53 8.12
CA LYS A 246 10.44 15.00 9.50
C LYS A 246 10.83 13.95 10.53
N LEU A 247 10.43 12.69 10.31
CA LEU A 247 10.78 11.59 11.21
C LEU A 247 12.28 11.27 11.17
N GLU A 248 12.93 11.35 10.01
CA GLU A 248 14.38 11.22 9.87
C GLU A 248 15.14 12.25 10.71
N GLU A 249 14.68 13.49 10.73
CA GLU A 249 15.28 14.53 11.57
C GLU A 249 15.06 14.22 13.07
N LEU A 250 13.82 13.88 13.45
CA LEU A 250 13.45 13.60 14.84
C LEU A 250 14.12 12.34 15.38
N SER A 251 14.44 11.36 14.54
CA SER A 251 15.08 10.11 14.93
C SER A 251 16.38 10.30 15.68
N LYS A 252 17.12 11.39 15.38
CA LYS A 252 18.41 11.74 15.99
C LYS A 252 18.33 12.10 17.48
N LYS A 253 17.12 12.38 18.01
CA LYS A 253 16.89 12.77 19.41
C LYS A 253 15.58 12.19 19.97
N SER A 254 15.29 10.97 19.61
CA SER A 254 14.03 10.28 19.93
C SER A 254 14.23 9.04 20.81
N VAL A 255 13.18 8.25 20.95
CA VAL A 255 13.22 6.90 21.57
C VAL A 255 14.34 6.02 21.01
N LEU A 256 14.69 6.19 19.73
CA LEU A 256 15.76 5.45 19.07
C LEU A 256 17.16 5.69 19.68
N GLN A 257 17.35 6.79 20.40
CA GLN A 257 18.63 7.15 21.05
C GLN A 257 18.69 6.70 22.52
N THR A 258 17.61 6.10 23.04
CA THR A 258 17.56 5.69 24.46
C THR A 258 18.29 4.37 24.73
N GLU A 259 18.84 4.23 25.95
CA GLU A 259 19.42 2.96 26.40
C GLU A 259 18.37 1.84 26.42
N LEU A 260 17.11 2.15 26.66
CA LEU A 260 16.03 1.17 26.61
C LEU A 260 15.96 0.53 25.22
N TRP A 261 15.93 1.32 24.15
CA TRP A 261 15.90 0.82 22.78
C TRP A 261 17.18 0.03 22.43
N LYS A 262 18.34 0.59 22.71
CA LYS A 262 19.63 -0.06 22.43
C LYS A 262 19.78 -1.43 23.10
N ASN A 263 19.11 -1.65 24.24
CA ASN A 263 19.10 -2.95 24.93
C ASN A 263 18.18 -3.98 24.25
N TYR A 264 17.17 -3.56 23.46
CA TYR A 264 16.36 -4.48 22.65
C TYR A 264 17.08 -4.99 21.40
N LEU A 265 18.12 -4.27 20.94
CA LEU A 265 18.92 -4.65 19.76
C LEU A 265 20.05 -5.64 20.08
N LYS A 266 20.39 -5.81 21.36
CA LYS A 266 21.41 -6.76 21.84
C LYS A 266 20.83 -8.15 22.06
#